data_e7dabbb220728391c65010739a45e3a5
#
_entry.id   e7dabbb220728391c65010739a45e3a5
#
_cell.length_a   1.000
_cell.length_b   1.000
_cell.length_c   1.000
_cell.angle_alpha   90.00
_cell.angle_beta   90.00
_cell.angle_gamma   90.00
#
_symmetry.space_group_name_H-M   'P 1'
#
loop_
_entity.id
_entity.type
_entity.pdbx_description
1 polymer ?
#
loop_
_entity_poly.entity_id
_entity_poly.type
_entity_poly.pdbx_seq_one_letter_code
_entity_poly.pdbx_strand_id
1 'polypeptide(L)'
;MTRKQRRLVLIGSGLAVLAVAVVLVLSALKDSIVFFNSPTDIVEKHVQPGARIRLGGLVKPGSVARGDNLSVRFELTDGNRAVPVAYTGILPDLFREGQGVVAEGALDDAGLFRADAVLAKHDETYMPKEVADALKKQGHWKDAKP
;
A
#
# COMPACT_ATOMS: atom_id res chain seq x y z
N MET A 1 -46.27 -22.52 21.12
CA MET A 1 -45.74 -21.87 19.89
C MET A 1 -46.53 -22.39 18.70
N THR A 2 -47.20 -21.53 17.97
CA THR A 2 -47.96 -21.91 16.76
C THR A 2 -46.99 -22.25 15.61
N ARG A 3 -47.41 -23.09 14.65
CA ARG A 3 -46.59 -23.40 13.46
C ARG A 3 -46.14 -22.15 12.71
N LYS A 4 -46.95 -21.11 12.70
CA LYS A 4 -46.67 -19.82 12.08
C LYS A 4 -45.52 -19.07 12.82
N GLN A 5 -45.59 -19.05 14.16
CA GLN A 5 -44.54 -18.41 14.99
C GLN A 5 -43.20 -19.12 14.83
N ARG A 6 -43.17 -20.47 14.78
CA ARG A 6 -41.97 -21.25 14.56
C ARG A 6 -41.34 -20.97 13.21
N ARG A 7 -42.12 -20.83 12.13
CA ARG A 7 -41.63 -20.44 10.81
C ARG A 7 -41.04 -19.03 10.79
N LEU A 8 -41.70 -18.07 11.45
CA LEU A 8 -41.19 -16.70 11.54
C LEU A 8 -39.88 -16.62 12.32
N VAL A 9 -39.74 -17.36 13.40
CA VAL A 9 -38.50 -17.44 14.17
C VAL A 9 -37.37 -18.05 13.32
N LEU A 10 -37.62 -19.12 12.59
CA LEU A 10 -36.63 -19.75 11.72
C LEU A 10 -36.19 -18.82 10.58
N ILE A 11 -37.14 -18.13 9.95
CA ILE A 11 -36.83 -17.13 8.91
C ILE A 11 -36.03 -15.96 9.49
N GLY A 12 -36.47 -15.43 10.63
CA GLY A 12 -35.80 -14.33 11.30
C GLY A 12 -34.39 -14.67 11.75
N SER A 13 -34.19 -15.87 12.32
CA SER A 13 -32.85 -16.34 12.70
C SER A 13 -31.95 -16.56 11.48
N GLY A 14 -32.47 -17.11 10.40
CA GLY A 14 -31.75 -17.28 9.14
C GLY A 14 -31.29 -15.94 8.53
N LEU A 15 -32.21 -14.94 8.54
CA LEU A 15 -31.88 -13.60 8.07
C LEU A 15 -30.85 -12.91 8.97
N ALA A 16 -30.92 -13.09 10.28
CA ALA A 16 -29.94 -12.54 11.22
C ALA A 16 -28.54 -13.12 11.00
N VAL A 17 -28.43 -14.45 10.81
CA VAL A 17 -27.17 -15.11 10.50
C VAL A 17 -26.62 -14.62 9.16
N LEU A 18 -27.47 -14.50 8.14
CA LEU A 18 -27.08 -13.98 6.84
C LEU A 18 -26.56 -12.52 6.95
N ALA A 19 -27.24 -11.67 7.69
CA ALA A 19 -26.82 -10.28 7.92
C ALA A 19 -25.45 -10.20 8.59
N VAL A 20 -25.21 -11.00 9.62
CA VAL A 20 -23.91 -11.10 10.30
C VAL A 20 -22.83 -11.58 9.33
N ALA A 21 -23.10 -12.61 8.53
CA ALA A 21 -22.16 -13.12 7.54
C ALA A 21 -21.80 -12.05 6.49
N VAL A 22 -22.78 -11.28 5.99
CA VAL A 22 -22.56 -10.18 5.04
C VAL A 22 -21.69 -9.10 5.66
N VAL A 23 -21.98 -8.68 6.91
CA VAL A 23 -21.16 -7.69 7.63
C VAL A 23 -19.72 -8.16 7.80
N LEU A 24 -19.50 -9.41 8.16
CA LEU A 24 -18.15 -9.98 8.31
C LEU A 24 -17.40 -10.01 6.96
N VAL A 25 -18.07 -10.43 5.89
CA VAL A 25 -17.47 -10.44 4.55
C VAL A 25 -17.12 -9.02 4.10
N LEU A 26 -18.02 -8.06 4.26
CA LEU A 26 -17.77 -6.67 3.89
C LEU A 26 -16.65 -6.05 4.74
N SER A 27 -16.55 -6.40 6.01
CA SER A 27 -15.45 -5.95 6.87
C SER A 27 -14.10 -6.53 6.42
N ALA A 28 -14.06 -7.81 6.08
CA ALA A 28 -12.86 -8.46 5.57
C ALA A 28 -12.42 -7.90 4.21
N LEU A 29 -13.37 -7.54 3.36
CA LEU A 29 -13.09 -6.93 2.04
C LEU A 29 -12.57 -5.50 2.14
N LYS A 30 -12.97 -4.74 3.15
CA LYS A 30 -12.45 -3.37 3.35
C LYS A 30 -10.94 -3.32 3.51
N ASP A 31 -10.37 -4.30 4.17
CA ASP A 31 -8.92 -4.39 4.40
C ASP A 31 -8.16 -4.89 3.16
N SER A 32 -8.86 -5.39 2.14
CA SER A 32 -8.27 -5.96 0.94
C SER A 32 -8.06 -4.95 -0.20
N ILE A 33 -8.72 -3.80 -0.16
CA ILE A 33 -8.59 -2.76 -1.19
C ILE A 33 -7.47 -1.81 -0.78
N VAL A 34 -6.27 -2.12 -1.23
CA VAL A 34 -5.10 -1.26 -1.00
C VAL A 34 -4.90 -0.38 -2.22
N PHE A 35 -5.16 0.92 -2.08
CA PHE A 35 -4.98 1.89 -3.16
C PHE A 35 -3.50 2.18 -3.37
N PHE A 36 -3.11 2.22 -4.65
CA PHE A 36 -1.78 2.67 -5.05
C PHE A 36 -1.70 4.20 -5.00
N ASN A 37 -0.65 4.70 -4.38
CA ASN A 37 -0.35 6.14 -4.33
C ASN A 37 1.14 6.37 -4.63
N SER A 38 1.44 7.46 -5.31
CA SER A 38 2.79 7.99 -5.41
C SER A 38 3.11 8.92 -4.23
N PRO A 39 4.37 9.27 -4.00
CA PRO A 39 4.74 10.28 -3.01
C PRO A 39 4.00 11.60 -3.18
N THR A 40 3.79 12.06 -4.40
CA THR A 40 2.99 13.27 -4.68
C THR A 40 1.52 13.07 -4.34
N ASP A 41 0.94 11.91 -4.67
CA ASP A 41 -0.46 11.60 -4.36
C ASP A 41 -0.76 11.65 -2.86
N ILE A 42 0.17 11.23 -2.01
CA ILE A 42 0.00 11.27 -0.55
C ILE A 42 -0.28 12.70 -0.08
N VAL A 43 0.46 13.65 -0.63
CA VAL A 43 0.31 15.07 -0.26
C VAL A 43 -0.93 15.68 -0.89
N GLU A 44 -1.15 15.44 -2.19
CA GLU A 44 -2.26 16.06 -2.94
C GLU A 44 -3.63 15.50 -2.54
N LYS A 45 -3.71 14.21 -2.29
CA LYS A 45 -4.97 13.54 -1.89
C LYS A 45 -5.22 13.58 -0.40
N HIS A 46 -4.32 14.19 0.39
CA HIS A 46 -4.42 14.26 1.86
C HIS A 46 -4.73 12.90 2.47
N VAL A 47 -3.91 11.90 2.13
CA VAL A 47 -4.10 10.53 2.63
C VAL A 47 -4.11 10.53 4.16
N GLN A 48 -5.17 9.99 4.72
CA GLN A 48 -5.37 9.95 6.16
C GLN A 48 -4.33 9.05 6.84
N PRO A 49 -3.72 9.47 7.96
CA PRO A 49 -2.90 8.59 8.78
C PRO A 49 -3.66 7.31 9.16
N GLY A 50 -2.98 6.18 9.15
CA GLY A 50 -3.54 4.88 9.47
C GLY A 50 -4.24 4.16 8.30
N ALA A 51 -4.51 4.84 7.19
CA ALA A 51 -5.05 4.19 5.99
C ALA A 51 -3.99 3.28 5.35
N ARG A 52 -4.33 2.03 5.11
CA ARG A 52 -3.45 1.10 4.38
C ARG A 52 -3.42 1.45 2.91
N ILE A 53 -2.23 1.68 2.40
CA ILE A 53 -1.99 2.02 1.00
C ILE A 53 -0.75 1.31 0.47
N ARG A 54 -0.61 1.27 -0.84
CA ARG A 54 0.62 0.92 -1.55
C ARG A 54 1.31 2.20 -1.98
N LEU A 55 2.49 2.42 -1.45
CA LEU A 55 3.34 3.54 -1.84
C LEU A 55 4.37 3.05 -2.85
N GLY A 56 4.28 3.53 -4.08
CA GLY A 56 5.24 3.19 -5.13
C GLY A 56 6.12 4.38 -5.50
N GLY A 57 7.38 4.11 -5.72
CA GLY A 57 8.34 5.12 -6.13
C GLY A 57 9.73 4.53 -6.36
N LEU A 58 10.67 5.39 -6.64
CA LEU A 58 12.08 5.05 -6.73
C LEU A 58 12.75 5.22 -5.36
N VAL A 59 13.61 4.31 -4.99
CA VAL A 59 14.44 4.48 -3.79
C VAL A 59 15.41 5.64 -4.03
N LYS A 60 15.28 6.69 -3.26
CA LYS A 60 16.11 7.90 -3.42
C LYS A 60 17.58 7.54 -3.11
N PRO A 61 18.53 7.86 -4.00
CA PRO A 61 19.94 7.63 -3.77
C PRO A 61 20.44 8.33 -2.50
N GLY A 62 21.25 7.62 -1.69
CA GLY A 62 21.80 8.16 -0.44
C GLY A 62 20.81 8.20 0.73
N SER A 63 19.57 7.72 0.57
CA SER A 63 18.56 7.73 1.63
C SER A 63 18.51 6.46 2.46
N VAL A 64 19.12 5.37 2.02
CA VAL A 64 19.05 4.07 2.68
C VAL A 64 19.93 4.04 3.92
N ALA A 65 19.32 3.94 5.08
CA ALA A 65 19.97 3.78 6.37
C ALA A 65 19.53 2.44 6.99
N ARG A 66 20.49 1.58 7.28
CA ARG A 66 20.27 0.31 7.97
C ARG A 66 20.54 0.50 9.44
N GLY A 67 19.58 0.14 10.28
CA GLY A 67 19.69 0.14 11.73
C GLY A 67 19.81 -1.27 12.31
N ASP A 68 19.69 -1.34 13.62
CA ASP A 68 19.70 -2.61 14.35
C ASP A 68 18.40 -3.39 14.13
N ASN A 69 18.43 -4.71 14.38
CA ASN A 69 17.25 -5.60 14.33
C ASN A 69 16.51 -5.58 12.98
N LEU A 70 17.25 -5.61 11.85
CA LEU A 70 16.69 -5.61 10.49
C LEU A 70 15.83 -4.37 10.18
N SER A 71 15.98 -3.30 10.95
CA SER A 71 15.30 -2.04 10.65
C SER A 71 16.01 -1.31 9.51
N VAL A 72 15.24 -0.83 8.54
CA VAL A 72 15.75 -0.06 7.40
C VAL A 72 14.88 1.17 7.23
N ARG A 73 15.53 2.30 7.01
CA ARG A 73 14.87 3.55 6.62
C ARG A 73 15.38 3.97 5.26
N PHE A 74 14.47 4.44 4.42
CA PHE A 74 14.79 4.96 3.10
C PHE A 74 13.71 5.93 2.67
N GLU A 75 13.94 6.67 1.61
CA GLU A 75 12.93 7.56 1.02
C GLU A 75 12.50 7.02 -0.34
N LEU A 76 11.19 7.03 -0.58
CA LEU A 76 10.60 6.80 -1.90
C LEU A 76 10.27 8.13 -2.56
N THR A 77 10.70 8.30 -3.78
CA THR A 77 10.48 9.51 -4.56
C THR A 77 9.85 9.20 -5.91
N ASP A 78 9.05 10.12 -6.39
CA ASP A 78 8.52 10.13 -7.77
C ASP A 78 9.15 11.24 -8.62
N GLY A 79 10.25 11.83 -8.12
CA GLY A 79 10.93 12.95 -8.77
C GLY A 79 10.48 14.34 -8.29
N ASN A 80 9.26 14.48 -7.79
CA ASN A 80 8.74 15.74 -7.24
C ASN A 80 8.77 15.77 -5.71
N ARG A 81 8.35 14.67 -5.11
CA ARG A 81 8.23 14.53 -3.68
C ARG A 81 8.92 13.26 -3.21
N ALA A 82 9.31 13.26 -1.95
CA ALA A 82 9.87 12.09 -1.29
C ALA A 82 9.12 11.83 0.02
N VAL A 83 8.88 10.57 0.30
CA VAL A 83 8.23 10.13 1.54
C VAL A 83 9.19 9.21 2.28
N PRO A 84 9.50 9.50 3.55
CA PRO A 84 10.32 8.61 4.36
C PRO A 84 9.56 7.33 4.68
N VAL A 85 10.24 6.20 4.53
CA VAL A 85 9.71 4.86 4.77
C VAL A 85 10.54 4.17 5.84
N ALA A 86 9.89 3.58 6.81
CA ALA A 86 10.49 2.68 7.80
C ALA A 86 9.98 1.27 7.58
N TYR A 87 10.89 0.32 7.48
CA TYR A 87 10.61 -1.10 7.31
C TYR A 87 11.44 -1.92 8.29
N THR A 88 10.84 -2.94 8.86
CA THR A 88 11.55 -3.91 9.70
C THR A 88 11.33 -5.30 9.12
N GLY A 89 12.41 -5.92 8.66
CA GLY A 89 12.37 -7.22 8.03
C GLY A 89 13.48 -7.41 7.00
N ILE A 90 13.40 -8.52 6.28
CA ILE A 90 14.35 -8.85 5.22
C ILE A 90 13.93 -8.13 3.95
N LEU A 91 14.81 -7.27 3.44
CA LEU A 91 14.60 -6.62 2.16
C LEU A 91 14.74 -7.62 1.01
N PRO A 92 13.99 -7.45 -0.09
CA PRO A 92 14.22 -8.22 -1.31
C PRO A 92 15.66 -8.08 -1.81
N ASP A 93 16.21 -9.14 -2.41
CA ASP A 93 17.58 -9.14 -2.96
C ASP A 93 17.81 -8.05 -4.02
N LEU A 94 16.72 -7.61 -4.66
CA LEU A 94 16.73 -6.59 -5.70
C LEU A 94 16.53 -5.17 -5.18
N PHE A 95 16.40 -5.00 -3.86
CA PHE A 95 16.27 -3.68 -3.27
C PHE A 95 17.61 -2.93 -3.39
N ARG A 96 17.61 -1.86 -4.18
CA ARG A 96 18.78 -0.99 -4.41
C ARG A 96 18.32 0.47 -4.51
N GLU A 97 19.24 1.38 -4.27
CA GLU A 97 19.03 2.80 -4.56
C GLU A 97 18.75 3.02 -6.05
N GLY A 98 17.80 3.89 -6.36
CA GLY A 98 17.35 4.14 -7.72
C GLY A 98 16.40 3.08 -8.30
N GLN A 99 16.15 2.00 -7.58
CA GLN A 99 15.23 0.94 -7.99
C GLN A 99 13.77 1.32 -7.71
N GLY A 100 12.88 0.91 -8.63
CA GLY A 100 11.43 1.00 -8.42
C GLY A 100 10.96 -0.05 -7.41
N VAL A 101 10.33 0.41 -6.34
CA VAL A 101 9.77 -0.46 -5.31
C VAL A 101 8.35 -0.04 -4.96
N VAL A 102 7.60 -0.99 -4.44
CA VAL A 102 6.27 -0.76 -3.86
C VAL A 102 6.30 -1.21 -2.41
N ALA A 103 6.01 -0.29 -1.51
CA ALA A 103 5.87 -0.56 -0.09
C ALA A 103 4.39 -0.62 0.28
N GLU A 104 3.98 -1.63 1.02
CA GLU A 104 2.63 -1.74 1.58
C GLU A 104 2.66 -1.40 3.06
N GLY A 105 1.75 -0.55 3.50
CA GLY A 105 1.69 -0.14 4.90
C GLY A 105 0.76 1.03 5.11
N ALA A 106 1.04 1.82 6.13
CA ALA A 106 0.26 3.00 6.49
C ALA A 106 1.16 4.18 6.84
N LEU A 107 0.66 5.38 6.59
CA LEU A 107 1.28 6.62 7.01
C LEU A 107 1.01 6.85 8.51
N ASP A 108 2.00 7.29 9.26
CA ASP A 108 1.78 7.74 10.63
C ASP A 108 1.48 9.24 10.72
N ASP A 109 1.15 9.72 11.92
CA ASP A 109 0.81 11.13 12.15
C ASP A 109 1.99 12.09 11.89
N ALA A 110 3.22 11.58 11.90
CA ALA A 110 4.43 12.35 11.63
C ALA A 110 4.82 12.40 10.14
N GLY A 111 4.05 11.76 9.26
CA GLY A 111 4.36 11.68 7.84
C GLY A 111 5.38 10.58 7.47
N LEU A 112 5.73 9.70 8.41
CA LEU A 112 6.56 8.52 8.16
C LEU A 112 5.68 7.37 7.67
N PHE A 113 6.03 6.78 6.55
CA PHE A 113 5.35 5.59 6.04
C PHE A 113 5.91 4.34 6.70
N ARG A 114 5.09 3.66 7.48
CA ARG A 114 5.44 2.38 8.12
C ARG A 114 5.06 1.24 7.20
N ALA A 115 6.06 0.65 6.58
CA ALA A 115 5.87 -0.47 5.67
C ALA A 115 5.84 -1.81 6.41
N ASP A 116 4.86 -2.64 6.06
CA ASP A 116 4.77 -4.03 6.52
C ASP A 116 5.42 -4.97 5.51
N ALA A 117 5.43 -4.58 4.23
CA ALA A 117 6.06 -5.31 3.15
C ALA A 117 6.70 -4.36 2.14
N VAL A 118 7.80 -4.79 1.56
CA VAL A 118 8.49 -4.09 0.47
C VAL A 118 8.69 -5.07 -0.67
N LEU A 119 8.21 -4.69 -1.86
CA LEU A 119 8.32 -5.47 -3.08
C LEU A 119 9.22 -4.74 -4.08
N ALA A 120 10.28 -5.38 -4.50
CA ALA A 120 11.12 -4.93 -5.61
C ALA A 120 10.95 -5.91 -6.78
N LYS A 121 10.87 -5.40 -8.01
CA LYS A 121 10.69 -6.26 -9.18
C LYS A 121 12.00 -6.61 -9.85
N HIS A 122 12.00 -7.77 -10.50
CA HIS A 122 13.16 -8.50 -11.03
C HIS A 122 13.87 -7.84 -12.21
N ASP A 123 13.34 -6.74 -12.75
CA ASP A 123 13.83 -6.17 -14.00
C ASP A 123 14.40 -4.77 -13.75
N GLU A 124 15.66 -4.56 -13.99
CA GLU A 124 16.33 -3.25 -13.88
C GLU A 124 15.71 -2.22 -14.84
N THR A 125 14.99 -2.68 -15.87
CA THR A 125 14.24 -1.87 -16.82
C THR A 125 12.73 -1.85 -16.55
N TYR A 126 12.25 -2.70 -15.63
CA TYR A 126 10.81 -2.78 -15.35
C TYR A 126 10.39 -1.78 -14.28
N MET A 127 9.77 -0.73 -14.72
CA MET A 127 9.03 0.18 -13.85
C MET A 127 7.56 -0.28 -13.78
N PRO A 128 6.97 -0.49 -12.58
CA PRO A 128 5.55 -0.74 -12.47
C PRO A 128 4.76 0.30 -13.26
N LYS A 129 3.71 -0.13 -13.99
CA LYS A 129 2.91 0.78 -14.84
C LYS A 129 2.42 1.99 -14.08
N GLU A 130 2.02 1.79 -12.83
CA GLU A 130 1.50 2.83 -11.94
C GLU A 130 2.57 3.90 -11.63
N VAL A 131 3.81 3.48 -11.41
CA VAL A 131 4.95 4.40 -11.19
C VAL A 131 5.32 5.10 -12.48
N ALA A 132 5.35 4.36 -13.59
CA ALA A 132 5.61 4.93 -14.92
C ALA A 132 4.56 5.97 -15.29
N ASP A 133 3.29 5.70 -15.03
CA ASP A 133 2.19 6.63 -15.31
C ASP A 133 2.25 7.88 -14.42
N ALA A 134 2.63 7.73 -13.15
CA ALA A 134 2.85 8.86 -12.26
C ALA A 134 4.00 9.75 -12.74
N LEU A 135 5.11 9.15 -13.16
CA LEU A 135 6.26 9.89 -13.71
C LEU A 135 5.96 10.55 -15.06
N LYS A 136 5.18 9.89 -15.93
CA LYS A 136 4.71 10.48 -17.19
C LYS A 136 3.84 11.71 -16.99
N LYS A 137 2.90 11.65 -16.04
CA LYS A 137 2.05 12.79 -15.69
C LYS A 137 2.83 14.01 -15.22
N GLN A 138 4.00 13.79 -14.65
CA GLN A 138 4.88 14.82 -14.10
C GLN A 138 5.96 15.28 -15.10
N GLY A 139 6.00 14.71 -16.32
CA GLY A 139 6.95 15.12 -17.37
C GLY A 139 8.39 14.67 -17.14
N HIS A 140 8.63 13.80 -16.16
CA HIS A 140 9.97 13.28 -15.82
C HIS A 140 10.33 11.97 -16.51
N TRP A 141 9.48 11.50 -17.40
CA TRP A 141 9.73 10.28 -18.17
C TRP A 141 10.71 10.54 -19.31
N LYS A 142 11.89 9.95 -19.24
CA LYS A 142 12.75 9.73 -20.41
C LYS A 142 12.54 8.31 -20.89
N ASP A 143 12.03 8.15 -22.10
CA ASP A 143 11.99 6.84 -22.74
C ASP A 143 13.42 6.28 -22.77
N ALA A 144 13.66 5.20 -22.01
CA ALA A 144 14.86 4.43 -22.18
C ALA A 144 14.79 3.82 -23.58
N LYS A 145 15.49 4.43 -24.53
CA LYS A 145 15.71 3.85 -25.86
C LYS A 145 16.40 2.50 -25.70
N PRO A 146 15.98 1.48 -26.47
CA PRO A 146 16.62 0.17 -26.49
C PRO A 146 18.08 0.25 -26.90
#